data_ca7ba47cc3e6b248a392f6210d1a419f
#
_entry.id   ca7ba47cc3e6b248a392f6210d1a419f
#
_cell.length_a   1.000
_cell.length_b   1.000
_cell.length_c   1.000
_cell.angle_alpha   90.00
_cell.angle_beta   90.00
_cell.angle_gamma   90.00
#
_symmetry.space_group_name_H-M   'P 1'
#
loop_
_entity.id
_entity.type
_entity.pdbx_description
1 polymer ?
#
loop_
_entity_poly.entity_id
_entity_poly.type
_entity_poly.pdbx_seq_one_letter_code
_entity_poly.pdbx_strand_id
1 'polypeptide(L)'
;ERIQGGADRASRVLDLFAGSGSLAVESLSRGAAHACLVEKNPRAVACIKRTLSELGIGPELARVLSGDLFQLLNKTPDAAYDLVFIDPPYGKDLLPPALAKALERGWIAPEAFVVAEVEARAEVGEVPPQLIPQADRLYGQTRILLWHNKTPDSPSTPEPSTP
;
A
#
# COMPACT_ATOMS: atom_id res chain seq x y z
N GLU A 1 -9.94 15.28 -0.41
CA GLU A 1 -9.80 15.57 -1.85
C GLU A 1 -9.92 14.25 -2.61
N ARG A 2 -10.95 14.10 -3.44
CA ARG A 2 -11.16 12.89 -4.22
C ARG A 2 -10.07 12.81 -5.28
N ILE A 3 -9.26 11.76 -5.25
CA ILE A 3 -8.41 11.41 -6.38
C ILE A 3 -9.35 10.86 -7.46
N GLN A 4 -9.77 11.73 -8.37
CA GLN A 4 -10.49 11.33 -9.58
C GLN A 4 -9.48 10.80 -10.58
N GLY A 5 -9.42 9.51 -10.69
CA GLY A 5 -8.64 8.84 -11.74
C GLY A 5 -9.40 7.63 -12.27
N GLY A 6 -10.01 7.76 -13.43
CA GLY A 6 -10.49 6.66 -14.28
C GLY A 6 -11.72 5.91 -13.78
N ALA A 7 -12.73 5.84 -14.64
CA ALA A 7 -14.05 5.25 -14.47
C ALA A 7 -14.17 4.05 -13.52
N ASP A 8 -15.09 4.14 -12.57
CA ASP A 8 -15.96 3.09 -11.98
C ASP A 8 -15.33 1.89 -11.24
N ARG A 9 -14.04 1.84 -10.94
CA ARG A 9 -13.50 0.80 -10.09
C ARG A 9 -13.15 1.37 -8.72
N ALA A 10 -13.89 0.97 -7.70
CA ALA A 10 -13.55 1.30 -6.33
C ALA A 10 -12.16 0.74 -5.96
N SER A 11 -11.35 1.51 -5.24
CA SER A 11 -9.95 1.18 -4.97
C SER A 11 -9.80 -0.02 -4.03
N ARG A 12 -8.76 -0.80 -4.26
CA ARG A 12 -8.31 -1.88 -3.39
C ARG A 12 -7.14 -1.38 -2.55
N VAL A 13 -7.23 -1.59 -1.24
CA VAL A 13 -6.27 -1.06 -0.26
C VAL A 13 -5.46 -2.18 0.36
N LEU A 14 -4.16 -2.01 0.45
CA LEU A 14 -3.22 -2.90 1.14
C LEU A 14 -2.58 -2.15 2.30
N ASP A 15 -2.69 -2.71 3.51
CA ASP A 15 -2.06 -2.18 4.70
C ASP A 15 -0.96 -3.14 5.18
N LEU A 16 0.27 -2.77 4.91
CA LEU A 16 1.47 -3.50 5.33
C LEU A 16 1.87 -2.99 6.72
N PHE A 17 1.97 -3.86 7.71
CA PHE A 17 2.09 -3.52 9.14
C PHE A 17 0.81 -2.88 9.70
N ALA A 18 -0.31 -3.58 9.57
CA ALA A 18 -1.65 -3.02 9.84
C ALA A 18 -1.90 -2.55 11.28
N GLY A 19 -1.20 -3.11 12.26
CA GLY A 19 -1.34 -2.69 13.67
C GLY A 19 -2.77 -2.85 14.18
N SER A 20 -3.45 -1.72 14.43
CA SER A 20 -4.86 -1.71 14.85
C SER A 20 -5.86 -1.95 13.70
N GLY A 21 -5.42 -1.84 12.46
CA GLY A 21 -6.27 -1.92 11.27
C GLY A 21 -7.08 -0.66 10.97
N SER A 22 -6.83 0.44 11.67
CA SER A 22 -7.62 1.67 11.55
C SER A 22 -7.56 2.31 10.16
N LEU A 23 -6.43 2.27 9.48
CA LEU A 23 -6.29 2.80 8.11
C LEU A 23 -7.14 2.03 7.10
N ALA A 24 -7.18 0.70 7.21
CA ALA A 24 -8.00 -0.14 6.36
C ALA A 24 -9.50 0.08 6.60
N VAL A 25 -9.91 0.16 7.86
CA VAL A 25 -11.31 0.43 8.25
C VAL A 25 -11.74 1.80 7.73
N GLU A 26 -10.92 2.83 7.90
CA GLU A 26 -11.19 4.17 7.39
C GLU A 26 -11.32 4.19 5.86
N SER A 27 -10.45 3.47 5.17
CA SER A 27 -10.50 3.35 3.71
C SER A 27 -11.79 2.70 3.22
N LEU A 28 -12.24 1.64 3.90
CA LEU A 28 -13.51 0.98 3.59
C LEU A 28 -14.70 1.92 3.86
N SER A 29 -14.68 2.68 4.96
CA SER A 29 -15.73 3.66 5.27
C SER A 29 -15.82 4.77 4.23
N ARG A 30 -14.73 5.07 3.53
CA ARG A 30 -14.65 6.07 2.45
C ARG A 30 -14.92 5.49 1.06
N GLY A 31 -15.30 4.22 0.96
CA GLY A 31 -15.75 3.60 -0.28
C GLY A 31 -14.71 2.73 -0.99
N ALA A 32 -13.64 2.31 -0.33
CA ALA A 32 -12.76 1.30 -0.89
C ALA A 32 -13.53 -0.01 -1.11
N ALA A 33 -13.24 -0.71 -2.20
CA ALA A 33 -13.92 -1.95 -2.55
C ALA A 33 -13.44 -3.14 -1.70
N HIS A 34 -12.18 -3.11 -1.30
CA HIS A 34 -11.56 -4.20 -0.55
C HIS A 34 -10.32 -3.70 0.19
N ALA A 35 -10.08 -4.24 1.36
CA ALA A 35 -8.86 -4.00 2.12
C ALA A 35 -8.18 -5.31 2.50
N CYS A 36 -6.87 -5.38 2.34
CA CYS A 36 -6.03 -6.47 2.83
C CYS A 36 -5.10 -5.93 3.91
N LEU A 37 -5.12 -6.56 5.09
CA LEU A 37 -4.33 -6.16 6.24
C LEU A 37 -3.29 -7.23 6.54
N VAL A 38 -2.03 -6.86 6.53
CA VAL A 38 -0.92 -7.74 6.87
C VAL A 38 -0.42 -7.39 8.26
N GLU A 39 -0.45 -8.35 9.18
CA GLU A 39 -0.02 -8.15 10.56
C GLU A 39 0.62 -9.43 11.13
N LYS A 40 1.74 -9.26 11.79
CA LYS A 40 2.52 -10.34 12.37
C LYS A 40 2.10 -10.67 13.82
N ASN A 41 1.75 -9.64 14.58
CA ASN A 41 1.44 -9.81 16.01
C ASN A 41 0.08 -10.51 16.21
N PRO A 42 0.03 -11.70 16.84
CA PRO A 42 -1.23 -12.43 17.01
C PRO A 42 -2.30 -11.66 17.81
N ARG A 43 -1.90 -10.85 18.77
CA ARG A 43 -2.84 -10.02 19.57
C ARG A 43 -3.45 -8.92 18.71
N ALA A 44 -2.63 -8.28 17.88
CA ALA A 44 -3.11 -7.28 16.94
C ALA A 44 -4.04 -7.90 15.89
N VAL A 45 -3.70 -9.06 15.35
CA VAL A 45 -4.56 -9.82 14.43
C VAL A 45 -5.92 -10.14 15.07
N ALA A 46 -5.93 -10.62 16.30
CA ALA A 46 -7.17 -10.92 17.02
C ALA A 46 -8.02 -9.66 17.24
N CYS A 47 -7.38 -8.54 17.58
CA CYS A 47 -8.03 -7.24 17.74
C CYS A 47 -8.65 -6.75 16.43
N ILE A 48 -7.92 -6.82 15.32
CA ILE A 48 -8.41 -6.46 13.98
C ILE A 48 -9.65 -7.31 13.63
N LYS A 49 -9.56 -8.62 13.78
CA LYS A 49 -10.65 -9.54 13.46
C LYS A 49 -11.91 -9.25 14.28
N ARG A 50 -11.73 -8.95 15.56
CA ARG A 50 -12.85 -8.54 16.42
C ARG A 50 -13.47 -7.23 15.96
N THR A 51 -12.67 -6.22 15.66
CA THR A 51 -13.15 -4.93 15.16
C THR A 51 -13.94 -5.09 13.86
N LEU A 52 -13.43 -5.87 12.90
CA LEU A 52 -14.13 -6.14 11.66
C LEU A 52 -15.47 -6.83 11.89
N SER A 53 -15.50 -7.82 12.78
CA SER A 53 -16.72 -8.52 13.15
C SER A 53 -17.76 -7.60 13.80
N GLU A 54 -17.35 -6.77 14.76
CA GLU A 54 -18.20 -5.79 15.43
C GLU A 54 -18.79 -4.75 14.46
N LEU A 55 -18.04 -4.39 13.41
CA LEU A 55 -18.49 -3.47 12.37
C LEU A 55 -19.28 -4.16 11.24
N GLY A 56 -19.45 -5.48 11.31
CA GLY A 56 -20.16 -6.24 10.26
C GLY A 56 -19.40 -6.31 8.94
N ILE A 57 -18.08 -6.15 8.96
CA ILE A 57 -17.23 -6.21 7.77
C ILE A 57 -16.79 -7.67 7.55
N GLY A 58 -17.33 -8.28 6.51
CA GLY A 58 -17.02 -9.66 6.15
C GLY A 58 -15.75 -9.83 5.30
N PRO A 59 -15.35 -11.09 5.02
CA PRO A 59 -14.12 -11.40 4.29
C PRO A 59 -14.14 -10.96 2.82
N GLU A 60 -15.29 -10.67 2.28
CA GLU A 60 -15.46 -10.10 0.94
C GLU A 60 -14.97 -8.63 0.86
N LEU A 61 -15.00 -7.90 1.99
CA LEU A 61 -14.56 -6.52 2.08
C LEU A 61 -13.18 -6.37 2.72
N ALA A 62 -12.82 -7.23 3.68
CA ALA A 62 -11.55 -7.15 4.37
C ALA A 62 -10.93 -8.53 4.60
N ARG A 63 -9.68 -8.67 4.22
CA ARG A 63 -8.90 -9.89 4.43
C ARG A 63 -7.72 -9.61 5.34
N VAL A 64 -7.58 -10.40 6.40
CA VAL A 64 -6.44 -10.31 7.31
C VAL A 64 -5.46 -11.44 7.02
N LEU A 65 -4.24 -11.08 6.68
CA LEU A 65 -3.13 -11.99 6.48
C LEU A 65 -2.21 -11.95 7.72
N SER A 66 -2.26 -13.02 8.51
CA SER A 66 -1.45 -13.16 9.72
C SER A 66 -0.11 -13.81 9.39
N GLY A 67 0.99 -13.15 9.71
CA GLY A 67 2.31 -13.71 9.53
C GLY A 67 3.37 -12.68 9.19
N ASP A 68 4.56 -13.18 8.90
CA ASP A 68 5.70 -12.35 8.48
C ASP A 68 5.44 -11.71 7.12
N LEU A 69 5.67 -10.41 7.04
CA LEU A 69 5.43 -9.61 5.84
C LEU A 69 6.14 -10.17 4.61
N PHE A 70 7.43 -10.47 4.73
CA PHE A 70 8.23 -10.90 3.58
C PHE A 70 7.84 -12.29 3.09
N GLN A 71 7.43 -13.18 4.00
CA GLN A 71 6.88 -14.49 3.62
C GLN A 71 5.55 -14.33 2.88
N LEU A 72 4.70 -13.43 3.34
CA LEU A 72 3.41 -13.15 2.69
C LEU A 72 3.60 -12.47 1.33
N LEU A 73 4.49 -11.49 1.23
CA LEU A 73 4.79 -10.81 -0.02
C LEU A 73 5.47 -11.70 -1.07
N ASN A 74 6.07 -12.83 -0.69
CA ASN A 74 6.58 -13.82 -1.64
C ASN A 74 5.48 -14.52 -2.43
N LYS A 75 4.25 -14.50 -1.94
CA LYS A 75 3.09 -15.02 -2.66
C LYS A 75 2.63 -14.01 -3.70
N THR A 76 2.00 -14.51 -4.76
CA THR A 76 1.32 -13.65 -5.73
C THR A 76 -0.09 -13.34 -5.21
N PRO A 77 -0.52 -12.08 -5.18
CA PRO A 77 -1.88 -11.73 -4.77
C PRO A 77 -2.90 -12.12 -5.87
N ASP A 78 -4.16 -12.29 -5.47
CA ASP A 78 -5.26 -12.54 -6.42
C ASP A 78 -5.48 -11.34 -7.35
N ALA A 79 -5.28 -10.14 -6.84
CA ALA A 79 -5.32 -8.89 -7.60
C ALA A 79 -4.40 -7.86 -6.95
N ALA A 80 -3.85 -6.96 -7.75
CA ALA A 80 -3.02 -5.87 -7.26
C ALA A 80 -3.84 -4.80 -6.51
N TYR A 81 -3.16 -3.99 -5.73
CA TYR A 81 -3.76 -2.96 -4.89
C TYR A 81 -3.45 -1.56 -5.41
N ASP A 82 -4.43 -0.67 -5.34
CA ASP A 82 -4.38 0.70 -5.88
C ASP A 82 -3.83 1.71 -4.87
N LEU A 83 -3.96 1.41 -3.58
CA LEU A 83 -3.46 2.21 -2.49
C LEU A 83 -2.76 1.30 -1.48
N VAL A 84 -1.51 1.61 -1.17
CA VAL A 84 -0.69 0.83 -0.25
C VAL A 84 -0.22 1.72 0.88
N PHE A 85 -0.55 1.34 2.12
CA PHE A 85 -0.02 1.94 3.33
C PHE A 85 1.10 1.08 3.88
N ILE A 86 2.17 1.70 4.32
CA ILE A 86 3.29 1.03 4.96
C ILE A 86 3.81 1.86 6.13
N ASP A 87 3.70 1.30 7.33
CA ASP A 87 4.18 1.89 8.59
C ASP A 87 5.11 0.87 9.28
N PRO A 88 6.36 0.75 8.80
CA PRO A 88 7.29 -0.25 9.31
C PRO A 88 7.75 0.11 10.73
N PRO A 89 8.08 -0.90 11.56
CA PRO A 89 8.66 -0.64 12.86
C PRO A 89 9.98 0.13 12.75
N TYR A 90 10.20 1.01 13.70
CA TYR A 90 11.34 1.92 13.74
C TYR A 90 12.70 1.18 13.77
N GLY A 91 13.70 1.76 13.09
CA GLY A 91 15.10 1.35 13.17
C GLY A 91 15.44 0.02 12.51
N LYS A 92 14.58 -0.56 11.68
CA LYS A 92 14.82 -1.87 11.04
C LYS A 92 15.05 -1.81 9.53
N ASP A 93 15.04 -0.64 8.93
CA ASP A 93 15.27 -0.43 7.49
C ASP A 93 14.44 -1.33 6.57
N LEU A 94 13.20 -1.60 6.96
CA LEU A 94 12.33 -2.54 6.26
C LEU A 94 11.61 -1.94 5.05
N LEU A 95 11.56 -0.61 4.94
CA LEU A 95 10.76 0.07 3.92
C LEU A 95 11.23 -0.22 2.49
N PRO A 96 12.49 0.01 2.11
CA PRO A 96 12.94 -0.27 0.75
C PRO A 96 12.77 -1.73 0.32
N PRO A 97 13.17 -2.74 1.13
CA PRO A 97 13.01 -4.14 0.72
C PRO A 97 11.54 -4.57 0.65
N ALA A 98 10.66 -4.04 1.52
CA ALA A 98 9.23 -4.33 1.46
C ALA A 98 8.60 -3.79 0.17
N LEU A 99 8.92 -2.54 -0.21
CA LEU A 99 8.45 -1.94 -1.45
C LEU A 99 8.96 -2.68 -2.68
N ALA A 100 10.23 -3.03 -2.70
CA ALA A 100 10.82 -3.81 -3.79
C ALA A 100 10.12 -5.15 -3.97
N LYS A 101 9.88 -5.88 -2.88
CA LYS A 101 9.20 -7.18 -2.91
C LYS A 101 7.75 -7.06 -3.34
N ALA A 102 7.04 -6.07 -2.81
CA ALA A 102 5.63 -5.83 -3.16
C ALA A 102 5.45 -5.48 -4.66
N LEU A 103 6.37 -4.69 -5.22
CA LEU A 103 6.37 -4.41 -6.66
C LEU A 103 6.70 -5.64 -7.50
N GLU A 104 7.77 -6.34 -7.15
CA GLU A 104 8.23 -7.54 -7.88
C GLU A 104 7.14 -8.62 -7.97
N ARG A 105 6.39 -8.81 -6.90
CA ARG A 105 5.38 -9.87 -6.79
C ARG A 105 3.97 -9.44 -7.21
N GLY A 106 3.79 -8.22 -7.69
CA GLY A 106 2.52 -7.74 -8.23
C GLY A 106 1.49 -7.30 -7.20
N TRP A 107 1.91 -6.94 -5.98
CA TRP A 107 1.02 -6.41 -4.95
C TRP A 107 0.63 -4.96 -5.19
N ILE A 108 1.50 -4.17 -5.81
CA ILE A 108 1.28 -2.76 -6.12
C ILE A 108 0.86 -2.62 -7.58
N ALA A 109 -0.36 -2.14 -7.80
CA ALA A 109 -0.90 -1.96 -9.14
C ALA A 109 -0.14 -0.88 -9.93
N PRO A 110 -0.14 -0.96 -11.27
CA PRO A 110 0.22 0.19 -12.09
C PRO A 110 -0.65 1.39 -11.70
N GLU A 111 -0.05 2.58 -11.66
CA GLU A 111 -0.70 3.84 -11.26
C GLU A 111 -1.17 3.89 -9.79
N ALA A 112 -0.78 2.93 -8.96
CA ALA A 112 -1.07 2.93 -7.53
C ALA A 112 -0.32 4.03 -6.78
N PHE A 113 -0.89 4.44 -5.65
CA PHE A 113 -0.22 5.30 -4.68
C PHE A 113 0.28 4.48 -3.48
N VAL A 114 1.46 4.83 -3.01
CA VAL A 114 2.08 4.24 -1.82
C VAL A 114 2.32 5.34 -0.80
N VAL A 115 1.80 5.15 0.39
CA VAL A 115 1.94 6.06 1.53
C VAL A 115 2.74 5.38 2.62
N ALA A 116 3.88 5.95 2.97
CA ALA A 116 4.69 5.46 4.08
C ALA A 116 4.71 6.46 5.24
N GLU A 117 4.63 5.92 6.45
CA GLU A 117 4.86 6.65 7.69
C GLU A 117 6.16 6.19 8.30
N VAL A 118 7.07 7.13 8.55
CA VAL A 118 8.39 6.86 9.12
C VAL A 118 8.74 7.89 10.19
N GLU A 119 9.77 7.62 10.99
CA GLU A 119 10.30 8.64 11.89
C GLU A 119 10.80 9.87 11.13
N ALA A 120 10.65 11.05 11.74
CA ALA A 120 11.06 12.32 11.15
C ALA A 120 12.50 12.33 10.64
N ARG A 121 13.40 11.66 11.35
CA ARG A 121 14.84 11.59 11.03
C ARG A 121 15.26 10.30 10.32
N ALA A 122 14.30 9.47 9.91
CA ALA A 122 14.62 8.22 9.25
C ALA A 122 15.32 8.46 7.91
N GLU A 123 16.40 7.75 7.68
CA GLU A 123 16.98 7.60 6.35
C GLU A 123 16.21 6.51 5.60
N VAL A 124 15.51 6.91 4.55
CA VAL A 124 14.57 6.01 3.85
C VAL A 124 15.30 4.96 3.00
N GLY A 125 16.52 5.26 2.58
CA GLY A 125 17.27 4.42 1.65
C GLY A 125 16.75 4.51 0.21
N GLU A 126 17.24 3.62 -0.63
CA GLU A 126 16.84 3.58 -2.03
C GLU A 126 15.52 2.83 -2.21
N VAL A 127 14.53 3.49 -2.78
CA VAL A 127 13.26 2.88 -3.19
C VAL A 127 13.32 2.53 -4.68
N PRO A 128 12.52 1.56 -5.16
CA PRO A 128 12.47 1.24 -6.58
C PRO A 128 12.18 2.47 -7.44
N PRO A 129 12.89 2.66 -8.56
CA PRO A 129 12.83 3.90 -9.37
C PRO A 129 11.49 4.16 -10.03
N GLN A 130 10.64 3.14 -10.19
CA GLN A 130 9.26 3.32 -10.68
C GLN A 130 8.33 4.00 -9.67
N LEU A 131 8.71 4.05 -8.40
CA LEU A 131 8.00 4.82 -7.38
C LEU A 131 8.45 6.28 -7.43
N ILE A 132 7.64 7.12 -8.05
CA ILE A 132 7.95 8.53 -8.25
C ILE A 132 7.48 9.32 -7.03
N PRO A 133 8.37 10.06 -6.33
CA PRO A 133 7.99 10.87 -5.17
C PRO A 133 6.95 11.93 -5.53
N GLN A 134 5.89 12.02 -4.74
CA GLN A 134 4.82 13.00 -4.90
C GLN A 134 4.78 13.99 -3.74
N ALA A 135 5.06 13.52 -2.52
CA ALA A 135 5.09 14.35 -1.34
C ALA A 135 6.03 13.77 -0.28
N ASP A 136 6.56 14.66 0.53
CA ASP A 136 7.38 14.36 1.69
C ASP A 136 7.07 15.44 2.73
N ARG A 137 6.35 15.05 3.79
CA ARG A 137 5.83 15.99 4.77
C ARG A 137 6.18 15.58 6.19
N LEU A 138 6.62 16.56 6.97
CA LEU A 138 6.98 16.41 8.37
C LEU A 138 5.82 16.87 9.26
N TYR A 139 5.41 16.01 10.18
CA TYR A 139 4.40 16.26 11.20
C TYR A 139 4.97 15.89 12.57
N GLY A 140 5.61 16.84 13.25
CA GLY A 140 6.26 16.58 14.55
C GLY A 140 7.37 15.54 14.42
N GLN A 141 7.20 14.40 15.05
CA GLN A 141 8.15 13.27 15.04
C GLN A 141 7.90 12.29 13.88
N THR A 142 6.89 12.54 13.08
CA THR A 142 6.43 11.66 12.01
C THR A 142 6.64 12.29 10.64
N ARG A 143 7.11 11.50 9.69
CA ARG A 143 7.30 11.90 8.30
C ARG A 143 6.42 11.03 7.41
N ILE A 144 5.62 11.65 6.57
CA ILE A 144 4.74 11.00 5.60
C ILE A 144 5.34 11.14 4.21
N LEU A 145 5.53 10.02 3.55
CA LEU A 145 6.06 9.93 2.19
C LEU A 145 4.95 9.40 1.28
N LEU A 146 4.82 9.98 0.10
CA LEU A 146 3.87 9.55 -0.92
C LEU A 146 4.60 9.32 -2.23
N TRP A 147 4.40 8.15 -2.83
CA TRP A 147 4.87 7.81 -4.16
C TRP A 147 3.72 7.41 -5.07
N HIS A 148 3.92 7.63 -6.35
CA HIS A 148 3.08 7.12 -7.42
C HIS A 148 3.84 6.05 -8.19
N ASN A 149 3.24 4.88 -8.33
CA ASN A 149 3.80 3.79 -9.15
C ASN A 149 3.50 4.07 -10.62
N LYS A 150 4.39 4.82 -11.26
CA LYS A 150 4.20 5.22 -12.65
C LYS A 150 4.56 4.06 -13.57
N THR A 151 3.61 3.70 -14.44
CA THR A 151 3.88 2.76 -15.53
C THR A 151 4.93 3.37 -16.46
N PRO A 152 5.98 2.63 -16.86
CA PRO A 152 6.89 3.13 -17.90
C PRO A 152 6.09 3.54 -19.13
N ASP A 153 6.34 4.73 -19.65
CA ASP A 153 5.73 5.19 -20.89
C ASP A 153 5.93 4.09 -21.95
N SER A 154 4.85 3.59 -22.51
CA SER A 154 4.93 2.75 -23.69
C SER A 154 5.76 3.53 -24.72
N PRO A 155 6.76 2.91 -25.40
CA PRO A 155 7.56 3.64 -26.37
C PRO A 155 6.61 4.29 -27.35
N SER A 156 6.72 5.61 -27.46
CA SER A 156 5.96 6.40 -28.44
C SER A 156 6.19 5.76 -29.80
N THR A 157 5.12 5.27 -30.39
CA THR A 157 5.14 4.78 -31.78
C THR A 157 5.73 5.91 -32.62
N PRO A 158 6.82 5.70 -33.36
CA PRO A 158 7.35 6.76 -34.22
C PRO A 158 6.26 7.13 -35.21
N GLU A 159 5.93 8.41 -35.27
CA GLU A 159 5.04 8.93 -36.34
C GLU A 159 5.56 8.46 -37.69
N PRO A 160 4.67 7.93 -38.57
CA PRO A 160 5.10 7.60 -39.92
C PRO A 160 5.56 8.89 -40.62
N SER A 161 6.85 8.93 -40.98
CA SER A 161 7.39 9.99 -41.81
C SER A 161 6.58 10.03 -43.09
N THR A 162 5.83 11.08 -43.29
CA THR A 162 5.12 11.33 -44.53
C THR A 162 6.18 11.64 -45.60
N PRO A 163 6.11 11.03 -46.79
CA PRO A 163 7.03 11.27 -47.89
C PRO A 163 6.89 12.67 -48.45
#